data_341480cc58e89f9df0c6fbd4cbf36f8d
#
_entry.id   341480cc58e89f9df0c6fbd4cbf36f8d
#
_cell.length_a   1.000
_cell.length_b   1.000
_cell.length_c   1.000
_cell.angle_alpha   90.00
_cell.angle_beta   90.00
_cell.angle_gamma   90.00
#
_symmetry.space_group_name_H-M   'P 1'
#
loop_
_entity.id
_entity.type
_entity.pdbx_description
1 polymer ?
#
loop_
_entity_poly.entity_id
_entity_poly.type
_entity_poly.pdbx_seq_one_letter_code
_entity_poly.pdbx_strand_id
1 'polypeptide(L)'
;MNLPEPPDSPPNVATEPLTMRERRAALKNRLRRRGMFALPSMFTLGCLFFGFFGIVQAMNLRFDYAAMSIFVAMVMDSLDGRVARMTNTQTAFGAELDSIADMVSFGAAPALIVYEWALKSLPSPRIALAAAFIYAACAALRLARFNVQIGT
;
A
#
# COMPACT_ATOMS: atom_id res chain seq x y z
N MET A 1 -68.80 -11.14 18.98
CA MET A 1 -67.92 -11.18 17.78
C MET A 1 -66.56 -10.75 18.27
N ASN A 2 -65.73 -11.76 18.70
CA ASN A 2 -64.40 -11.49 19.27
C ASN A 2 -63.42 -11.42 18.14
N LEU A 3 -62.76 -10.25 17.99
CA LEU A 3 -61.63 -10.06 17.09
C LEU A 3 -60.43 -10.79 17.70
N PRO A 4 -59.65 -11.52 16.90
CA PRO A 4 -58.45 -12.17 17.40
C PRO A 4 -57.37 -11.11 17.71
N GLU A 5 -56.68 -11.28 18.84
CA GLU A 5 -55.52 -10.48 19.22
C GLU A 5 -54.43 -10.58 18.16
N PRO A 6 -53.68 -9.48 17.89
CA PRO A 6 -52.54 -9.51 16.97
C PRO A 6 -51.42 -10.37 17.55
N PRO A 7 -50.69 -11.11 16.69
CA PRO A 7 -49.62 -11.99 17.15
C PRO A 7 -48.47 -11.18 17.77
N ASP A 8 -47.98 -11.76 18.84
CA ASP A 8 -46.88 -11.32 19.71
C ASP A 8 -45.85 -10.38 19.07
N SER A 9 -45.67 -9.23 19.69
CA SER A 9 -44.53 -8.34 19.48
C SER A 9 -43.23 -9.14 19.64
N PRO A 10 -42.25 -8.96 18.76
CA PRO A 10 -40.97 -9.66 18.86
C PRO A 10 -40.35 -9.40 20.23
N PRO A 11 -39.69 -10.41 20.83
CA PRO A 11 -39.15 -10.28 22.16
C PRO A 11 -38.17 -9.07 22.15
N ASN A 12 -38.44 -8.15 23.05
CA ASN A 12 -37.59 -7.02 23.37
C ASN A 12 -36.23 -7.61 23.77
N VAL A 13 -35.28 -7.66 22.81
CA VAL A 13 -33.90 -7.98 23.09
C VAL A 13 -33.38 -6.80 23.89
N ALA A 14 -33.69 -6.81 25.18
CA ALA A 14 -33.07 -5.94 26.18
C ALA A 14 -31.56 -6.11 25.97
N THR A 15 -30.94 -5.07 25.50
CA THR A 15 -29.48 -4.93 25.46
C THR A 15 -28.99 -4.98 26.92
N GLU A 16 -28.80 -6.18 27.44
CA GLU A 16 -28.09 -6.32 28.70
C GLU A 16 -26.75 -5.62 28.58
N PRO A 17 -26.40 -4.75 29.51
CA PRO A 17 -25.11 -4.07 29.48
C PRO A 17 -24.01 -5.12 29.60
N LEU A 18 -23.26 -5.30 28.49
CA LEU A 18 -22.12 -6.21 28.40
C LEU A 18 -21.27 -6.10 29.66
N THR A 19 -20.98 -7.21 30.29
CA THR A 19 -20.13 -7.26 31.48
C THR A 19 -18.76 -6.62 31.16
N MET A 20 -18.08 -6.07 32.16
CA MET A 20 -16.75 -5.45 32.00
C MET A 20 -15.74 -6.41 31.33
N ARG A 21 -15.93 -7.72 31.55
CA ARG A 21 -15.11 -8.77 30.94
C ARG A 21 -15.36 -8.92 29.44
N GLU A 22 -16.61 -8.85 29.01
CA GLU A 22 -17.04 -8.91 27.60
C GLU A 22 -16.64 -7.64 26.87
N ARG A 23 -16.76 -6.46 27.49
CA ARG A 23 -16.27 -5.20 26.93
C ARG A 23 -14.75 -5.22 26.70
N ARG A 24 -13.97 -5.74 27.66
CA ARG A 24 -12.52 -5.92 27.52
C ARG A 24 -12.16 -6.93 26.43
N ALA A 25 -12.88 -8.03 26.32
CA ALA A 25 -12.68 -9.03 25.26
C ALA A 25 -13.03 -8.45 23.87
N ALA A 26 -14.13 -7.72 23.74
CA ALA A 26 -14.53 -7.05 22.53
C ALA A 26 -13.53 -5.96 22.11
N LEU A 27 -13.01 -5.20 23.07
CA LEU A 27 -11.97 -4.18 22.84
C LEU A 27 -10.65 -4.84 22.38
N LYS A 28 -10.24 -5.91 23.05
CA LYS A 28 -9.04 -6.69 22.68
C LYS A 28 -9.16 -7.28 21.27
N ASN A 29 -10.33 -7.82 20.92
CA ASN A 29 -10.58 -8.34 19.58
C ASN A 29 -10.62 -7.24 18.51
N ARG A 30 -11.16 -6.06 18.82
CA ARG A 30 -11.13 -4.89 17.92
C ARG A 30 -9.71 -4.37 17.73
N LEU A 31 -8.92 -4.28 18.79
CA LEU A 31 -7.51 -3.86 18.72
C LEU A 31 -6.67 -4.87 17.95
N ARG A 32 -6.89 -6.17 18.16
CA ARG A 32 -6.20 -7.24 17.43
C ARG A 32 -6.56 -7.22 15.93
N ARG A 33 -7.83 -7.01 15.58
CA ARG A 33 -8.26 -6.84 14.18
C ARG A 33 -7.63 -5.58 13.55
N ARG A 34 -7.67 -4.43 14.23
CA ARG A 34 -7.03 -3.20 13.75
C ARG A 34 -5.52 -3.35 13.57
N GLY A 35 -4.84 -4.05 14.47
CA GLY A 35 -3.41 -4.34 14.35
C GLY A 35 -3.08 -5.23 13.15
N MET A 36 -3.89 -6.22 12.85
CA MET A 36 -3.69 -7.09 11.67
C MET A 36 -3.88 -6.36 10.34
N PHE A 37 -4.76 -5.35 10.28
CA PHE A 37 -4.94 -4.51 9.09
C PHE A 37 -3.82 -3.47 8.90
N ALA A 38 -3.13 -3.10 9.98
CA ALA A 38 -2.04 -2.13 9.92
C ALA A 38 -0.69 -2.74 9.47
N LEU A 39 -0.48 -4.05 9.68
CA LEU A 39 0.78 -4.72 9.37
C LEU A 39 1.18 -4.61 7.88
N PRO A 40 0.33 -4.96 6.89
CA PRO A 40 0.73 -4.82 5.49
C PRO A 40 1.03 -3.37 5.12
N SER A 41 0.23 -2.41 5.60
CA SER A 41 0.47 -0.98 5.33
C SER A 41 1.80 -0.46 5.87
N MET A 42 2.33 -1.04 6.94
CA MET A 42 3.66 -0.68 7.47
C MET A 42 4.79 -1.12 6.53
N PHE A 43 4.69 -2.30 5.91
CA PHE A 43 5.65 -2.76 4.92
C PHE A 43 5.57 -1.94 3.64
N THR A 44 4.37 -1.60 3.19
CA THR A 44 4.16 -0.73 2.02
C THR A 44 4.77 0.67 2.25
N LEU A 45 4.58 1.26 3.45
CA LEU A 45 5.25 2.50 3.82
C LEU A 45 6.77 2.35 3.89
N GLY A 46 7.27 1.20 4.33
CA GLY A 46 8.70 0.86 4.29
C GLY A 46 9.23 0.82 2.87
N CYS A 47 8.52 0.15 1.94
CA CYS A 47 8.85 0.14 0.52
C CYS A 47 8.92 1.57 -0.04
N LEU A 48 7.91 2.38 0.21
CA LEU A 48 7.86 3.79 -0.20
C LEU A 48 9.03 4.60 0.38
N PHE A 49 9.37 4.40 1.65
CA PHE A 49 10.50 5.07 2.30
C PHE A 49 11.83 4.72 1.62
N PHE A 50 12.08 3.45 1.34
CA PHE A 50 13.32 3.03 0.67
C PHE A 50 13.38 3.50 -0.78
N GLY A 51 12.27 3.56 -1.49
CA GLY A 51 12.17 4.17 -2.81
C GLY A 51 12.56 5.66 -2.77
N PHE A 52 11.98 6.41 -1.84
CA PHE A 52 12.30 7.82 -1.62
C PHE A 52 13.76 8.03 -1.20
N PHE A 53 14.25 7.21 -0.26
CA PHE A 53 15.64 7.25 0.18
C PHE A 53 16.61 7.00 -0.98
N GLY A 54 16.28 6.11 -1.90
CA GLY A 54 17.06 5.86 -3.12
C GLY A 54 17.20 7.11 -3.99
N ILE A 55 16.11 7.86 -4.17
CA ILE A 55 16.14 9.14 -4.90
C ILE A 55 17.10 10.13 -4.23
N VAL A 56 16.98 10.29 -2.90
CA VAL A 56 17.82 11.21 -2.13
C VAL A 56 19.29 10.82 -2.23
N GLN A 57 19.61 9.53 -2.17
CA GLN A 57 20.99 9.05 -2.32
C GLN A 57 21.54 9.28 -3.73
N ALA A 58 20.73 9.14 -4.77
CA ALA A 58 21.12 9.46 -6.14
C ALA A 58 21.43 10.95 -6.31
N MET A 59 20.63 11.83 -5.71
CA MET A 59 20.90 13.28 -5.68
C MET A 59 22.20 13.63 -4.97
N ASN A 60 22.62 12.83 -4.00
CA ASN A 60 23.90 12.94 -3.30
C ASN A 60 25.06 12.21 -4.03
N LEU A 61 24.83 11.75 -5.25
CA LEU A 61 25.81 11.00 -6.09
C LEU A 61 26.25 9.66 -5.45
N ARG A 62 25.46 9.12 -4.54
CA ARG A 62 25.70 7.82 -3.89
C ARG A 62 24.87 6.71 -4.56
N PHE A 63 25.24 6.36 -5.76
CA PHE A 63 24.47 5.45 -6.60
C PHE A 63 24.44 4.02 -6.06
N ASP A 64 25.49 3.58 -5.36
CA ASP A 64 25.52 2.26 -4.71
C ASP A 64 24.42 2.13 -3.66
N TYR A 65 24.30 3.15 -2.80
CA TYR A 65 23.24 3.20 -1.78
C TYR A 65 21.85 3.38 -2.40
N ALA A 66 21.75 4.14 -3.50
CA ALA A 66 20.52 4.28 -4.24
C ALA A 66 20.05 2.94 -4.81
N ALA A 67 20.95 2.19 -5.45
CA ALA A 67 20.63 0.85 -5.99
C ALA A 67 20.25 -0.13 -4.88
N MET A 68 21.03 -0.17 -3.78
CA MET A 68 20.73 -1.03 -2.64
C MET A 68 19.35 -0.73 -2.02
N SER A 69 18.96 0.53 -1.94
CA SER A 69 17.66 0.92 -1.38
C SER A 69 16.50 0.43 -2.24
N ILE A 70 16.63 0.43 -3.57
CA ILE A 70 15.61 -0.14 -4.48
C ILE A 70 15.50 -1.66 -4.29
N PHE A 71 16.63 -2.36 -4.08
CA PHE A 71 16.60 -3.78 -3.73
C PHE A 71 15.86 -4.06 -2.42
N VAL A 72 16.12 -3.25 -1.39
CA VAL A 72 15.42 -3.37 -0.10
C VAL A 72 13.94 -3.07 -0.28
N ALA A 73 13.57 -2.05 -1.05
CA ALA A 73 12.18 -1.74 -1.39
C ALA A 73 11.49 -2.94 -2.05
N MET A 74 12.15 -3.61 -3.00
CA MET A 74 11.61 -4.80 -3.69
C MET A 74 11.39 -5.99 -2.74
N VAL A 75 12.29 -6.19 -1.77
CA VAL A 75 12.12 -7.24 -0.75
C VAL A 75 10.94 -6.91 0.16
N MET A 76 10.82 -5.65 0.60
CA MET A 76 9.71 -5.19 1.45
C MET A 76 8.36 -5.35 0.74
N ASP A 77 8.26 -4.97 -0.53
CA ASP A 77 7.10 -5.16 -1.38
C ASP A 77 6.70 -6.64 -1.52
N SER A 78 7.68 -7.51 -1.75
CA SER A 78 7.44 -8.95 -1.83
C SER A 78 6.92 -9.54 -0.51
N LEU A 79 7.34 -8.98 0.63
CA LEU A 79 6.91 -9.42 1.95
C LEU A 79 5.49 -8.96 2.28
N ASP A 80 5.15 -7.70 2.00
CA ASP A 80 3.81 -7.19 2.30
C ASP A 80 2.73 -7.86 1.44
N GLY A 81 2.98 -8.09 0.16
CA GLY A 81 2.09 -8.85 -0.71
C GLY A 81 1.88 -10.30 -0.23
N ARG A 82 2.90 -10.95 0.32
CA ARG A 82 2.77 -12.29 0.93
C ARG A 82 2.01 -12.25 2.24
N VAL A 83 2.34 -11.34 3.13
CA VAL A 83 1.69 -11.18 4.43
C VAL A 83 0.21 -10.85 4.25
N ALA A 84 -0.14 -9.93 3.35
CA ALA A 84 -1.52 -9.56 3.07
C ALA A 84 -2.37 -10.74 2.57
N ARG A 85 -1.81 -11.60 1.73
CA ARG A 85 -2.48 -12.82 1.25
C ARG A 85 -2.64 -13.88 2.33
N MET A 86 -1.61 -14.09 3.16
CA MET A 86 -1.65 -15.10 4.23
C MET A 86 -2.59 -14.72 5.36
N THR A 87 -2.71 -13.43 5.65
CA THR A 87 -3.57 -12.93 6.74
C THR A 87 -4.99 -12.59 6.31
N ASN A 88 -5.27 -12.65 5.01
CA ASN A 88 -6.58 -12.29 4.41
C ASN A 88 -7.07 -10.90 4.86
N THR A 89 -6.13 -9.95 5.01
CA THR A 89 -6.36 -8.59 5.53
C THR A 89 -6.28 -7.51 4.45
N GLN A 90 -6.47 -7.88 3.19
CA GLN A 90 -6.47 -6.94 2.08
C GLN A 90 -7.65 -5.95 2.24
N THR A 91 -7.31 -4.68 2.34
CA THR A 91 -8.28 -3.58 2.31
C THR A 91 -8.16 -2.82 0.99
N ALA A 92 -9.25 -2.20 0.53
CA ALA A 92 -9.21 -1.34 -0.66
C ALA A 92 -8.17 -0.21 -0.51
N PHE A 93 -8.10 0.40 0.68
CA PHE A 93 -7.09 1.41 1.00
C PHE A 93 -5.66 0.86 0.92
N GLY A 94 -5.42 -0.37 1.42
CA GLY A 94 -4.11 -1.01 1.36
C GLY A 94 -3.65 -1.26 -0.08
N ALA A 95 -4.55 -1.71 -0.94
CA ALA A 95 -4.27 -1.95 -2.36
C ALA A 95 -3.93 -0.65 -3.13
N GLU A 96 -4.63 0.44 -2.83
CA GLU A 96 -4.32 1.75 -3.41
C GLU A 96 -2.98 2.31 -2.91
N LEU A 97 -2.72 2.17 -1.61
CA LEU A 97 -1.44 2.60 -1.02
C LEU A 97 -0.27 1.82 -1.61
N ASP A 98 -0.43 0.52 -1.81
CA ASP A 98 0.54 -0.39 -2.43
C ASP A 98 0.85 0.05 -3.87
N SER A 99 -0.19 0.33 -4.66
CA SER A 99 -0.05 0.85 -6.03
C SER A 99 0.72 2.18 -6.09
N ILE A 100 0.48 3.08 -5.14
CA ILE A 100 1.21 4.36 -5.06
C ILE A 100 2.66 4.11 -4.67
N ALA A 101 2.92 3.25 -3.69
CA ALA A 101 4.26 2.90 -3.25
C ALA A 101 5.07 2.25 -4.39
N ASP A 102 4.46 1.35 -5.15
CA ASP A 102 5.05 0.71 -6.32
C ASP A 102 5.41 1.72 -7.40
N MET A 103 4.49 2.65 -7.69
CA MET A 103 4.75 3.69 -8.67
C MET A 103 5.95 4.56 -8.29
N VAL A 104 6.09 4.92 -7.03
CA VAL A 104 7.23 5.71 -6.55
C VAL A 104 8.51 4.88 -6.54
N SER A 105 8.48 3.67 -5.96
CA SER A 105 9.68 2.85 -5.72
C SER A 105 10.22 2.18 -6.98
N PHE A 106 9.36 1.78 -7.91
CA PHE A 106 9.73 1.05 -9.12
C PHE A 106 9.49 1.81 -10.42
N GLY A 107 8.71 2.89 -10.37
CA GLY A 107 8.51 3.79 -11.51
C GLY A 107 9.41 5.02 -11.44
N ALA A 108 9.14 5.90 -10.47
CA ALA A 108 9.81 7.20 -10.37
C ALA A 108 11.25 7.09 -9.87
N ALA A 109 11.52 6.30 -8.83
CA ALA A 109 12.85 6.21 -8.24
C ALA A 109 13.90 5.66 -9.21
N PRO A 110 13.72 4.52 -9.90
CA PRO A 110 14.69 4.05 -10.89
C PRO A 110 14.89 5.04 -12.05
N ALA A 111 13.81 5.69 -12.51
CA ALA A 111 13.90 6.70 -13.57
C ALA A 111 14.80 7.86 -13.19
N LEU A 112 14.63 8.38 -11.97
CA LEU A 112 15.42 9.49 -11.43
C LEU A 112 16.86 9.09 -11.11
N ILE A 113 17.07 7.88 -10.58
CA ILE A 113 18.41 7.36 -10.31
C ILE A 113 19.22 7.26 -11.61
N VAL A 114 18.63 6.68 -12.65
CA VAL A 114 19.28 6.55 -13.97
C VAL A 114 19.48 7.92 -14.62
N TYR A 115 18.53 8.84 -14.45
CA TYR A 115 18.67 10.20 -14.93
C TYR A 115 19.89 10.89 -14.30
N GLU A 116 20.04 10.85 -12.98
CA GLU A 116 21.17 11.45 -12.27
C GLU A 116 22.50 10.75 -12.58
N TRP A 117 22.48 9.42 -12.72
CA TRP A 117 23.69 8.64 -12.94
C TRP A 117 24.26 8.76 -14.36
N ALA A 118 23.40 8.62 -15.37
CA ALA A 118 23.86 8.45 -16.75
C ALA A 118 23.28 9.49 -17.70
N LEU A 119 21.97 9.80 -17.60
CA LEU A 119 21.29 10.60 -18.59
C LEU A 119 21.62 12.10 -18.49
N LYS A 120 21.95 12.60 -17.32
CA LYS A 120 22.28 14.00 -17.08
C LYS A 120 23.57 14.44 -17.82
N SER A 121 24.47 13.49 -18.11
CA SER A 121 25.71 13.73 -18.86
C SER A 121 25.54 13.77 -20.38
N LEU A 122 24.36 13.48 -20.89
CA LEU A 122 24.06 13.55 -22.32
C LEU A 122 24.12 14.98 -22.86
N PRO A 123 24.55 15.16 -24.12
CA PRO A 123 24.66 16.50 -24.74
C PRO A 123 23.30 17.20 -24.87
N SER A 124 22.19 16.47 -24.79
CA SER A 124 20.83 17.02 -24.85
C SER A 124 20.04 16.72 -23.58
N PRO A 125 19.95 17.65 -22.62
CA PRO A 125 19.22 17.45 -21.37
C PRO A 125 17.73 17.16 -21.56
N ARG A 126 17.14 17.67 -22.64
CA ARG A 126 15.73 17.47 -22.97
C ARG A 126 15.42 16.01 -23.33
N ILE A 127 16.30 15.35 -24.08
CA ILE A 127 16.17 13.94 -24.45
C ILE A 127 16.37 13.06 -23.21
N ALA A 128 17.32 13.40 -22.36
CA ALA A 128 17.56 12.71 -21.10
C ALA A 128 16.33 12.72 -20.19
N LEU A 129 15.73 13.88 -20.00
CA LEU A 129 14.52 14.05 -19.23
C LEU A 129 13.32 13.30 -19.84
N ALA A 130 13.16 13.39 -21.17
CA ALA A 130 12.10 12.69 -21.88
C ALA A 130 12.22 11.16 -21.73
N ALA A 131 13.42 10.61 -21.82
CA ALA A 131 13.65 9.17 -21.64
C ALA A 131 13.28 8.70 -20.23
N ALA A 132 13.71 9.41 -19.19
CA ALA A 132 13.35 9.10 -17.80
C ALA A 132 11.85 9.21 -17.56
N PHE A 133 11.21 10.25 -18.12
CA PHE A 133 9.77 10.45 -18.03
C PHE A 133 8.97 9.34 -18.72
N ILE A 134 9.38 8.94 -19.93
CA ILE A 134 8.72 7.85 -20.68
C ILE A 134 8.77 6.56 -19.89
N TYR A 135 9.89 6.24 -19.26
CA TYR A 135 9.99 5.05 -18.41
C TYR A 135 9.00 5.11 -17.25
N ALA A 136 8.96 6.22 -16.50
CA ALA A 136 8.03 6.40 -15.40
C ALA A 136 6.57 6.38 -15.85
N ALA A 137 6.24 7.02 -16.99
CA ALA A 137 4.91 7.03 -17.57
C ALA A 137 4.45 5.62 -17.99
N CYS A 138 5.32 4.85 -18.62
CA CYS A 138 5.02 3.46 -18.97
C CYS A 138 4.77 2.59 -17.74
N ALA A 139 5.54 2.78 -16.68
CA ALA A 139 5.31 2.08 -15.41
C ALA A 139 3.95 2.45 -14.80
N ALA A 140 3.58 3.73 -14.81
CA ALA A 140 2.28 4.21 -14.33
C ALA A 140 1.12 3.63 -15.14
N LEU A 141 1.21 3.67 -16.47
CA LEU A 141 0.17 3.13 -17.35
C LEU A 141 -0.02 1.61 -17.18
N ARG A 142 1.10 0.88 -17.02
CA ARG A 142 1.05 -0.56 -16.74
C ARG A 142 0.33 -0.83 -15.44
N LEU A 143 0.66 -0.10 -14.38
CA LEU A 143 0.07 -0.27 -13.06
C LEU A 143 -1.42 0.09 -13.06
N ALA A 144 -1.78 1.21 -13.68
CA ALA A 144 -3.17 1.64 -13.82
C ALA A 144 -4.02 0.60 -14.58
N ARG A 145 -3.48 0.05 -15.69
CA ARG A 145 -4.15 -1.01 -16.45
C ARG A 145 -4.37 -2.27 -15.61
N PHE A 146 -3.38 -2.65 -14.82
CA PHE A 146 -3.47 -3.81 -13.93
C PHE A 146 -4.54 -3.63 -12.86
N ASN A 147 -4.60 -2.45 -12.23
CA ASN A 147 -5.59 -2.14 -11.20
C ASN A 147 -7.03 -2.16 -11.75
N VAL A 148 -7.25 -1.63 -12.96
CA VAL A 148 -8.57 -1.66 -13.60
C VAL A 148 -9.01 -3.11 -13.89
N GLN A 149 -8.10 -4.00 -14.28
CA GLN A 149 -8.43 -5.41 -14.56
C GLN A 149 -8.77 -6.21 -13.30
N ILE A 150 -8.27 -5.82 -12.13
CA ILE A 150 -8.61 -6.48 -10.85
C ILE A 150 -9.94 -5.96 -10.30
N GLY A 151 -10.31 -4.72 -10.61
CA GLY A 151 -11.54 -4.09 -10.13
C GLY A 151 -12.81 -4.44 -10.93
N THR A 152 -12.67 -5.19 -12.02
CA THR A 152 -13.78 -5.77 -12.81
C THR A 152 -13.92 -7.26 -12.55
#